data_9e27f6650301759ac94c1d7fb60fc424
#
_entry.id   9e27f6650301759ac94c1d7fb60fc424
#
_cell.length_a   1.000
_cell.length_b   1.000
_cell.length_c   1.000
_cell.angle_alpha   90.00
_cell.angle_beta   90.00
_cell.angle_gamma   90.00
#
_symmetry.space_group_name_H-M   'P 1'
#
loop_
_entity.id
_entity.type
_entity.pdbx_description
1 polymer ?
#
loop_
_entity_poly.entity_id
_entity_poly.type
_entity_poly.pdbx_seq_one_letter_code
_entity_poly.pdbx_strand_id
1 'polypeptide(L)'
;LRKTDLSRSAWGDAQLYWATLGYLRWWWATDGARLDVVRSIGGMTVGMLRSIALQYNVSRLILGSTKSKVVPEQGEEPNDDPSATRLCAILNAARANWPPNMPERARACLDIMDETKRQGVAKKDLASATTKFMWFLEPSDWTVFDRFAKDGLGFKTPVKARDQMLAFYETLEARGFVALAREMQQQIDKSPFRGLPAARILDTLLMARGGRGNDCASIAMHRGFLAALPETTRDAATTLATTLQLSFGHDVLKPDARKTAT
;
A
#
# COMPACT_ATOMS: atom_id res chain seq x y z
N LEU A 1 2.12 -13.96 -24.04
CA LEU A 1 2.90 -13.10 -23.16
C LEU A 1 4.02 -13.94 -22.56
N ARG A 2 5.27 -13.67 -22.95
CA ARG A 2 6.48 -14.36 -22.46
C ARG A 2 6.55 -14.21 -20.95
N LYS A 3 6.77 -15.33 -20.22
CA LYS A 3 7.18 -15.30 -18.82
C LYS A 3 8.42 -14.41 -18.73
N THR A 4 8.27 -13.22 -18.24
CA THR A 4 9.39 -12.34 -17.89
C THR A 4 10.18 -13.08 -16.82
N ASP A 5 11.43 -13.35 -17.11
CA ASP A 5 12.37 -13.95 -16.19
C ASP A 5 12.47 -13.05 -14.95
N LEU A 6 11.83 -13.45 -13.86
CA LEU A 6 11.77 -12.72 -12.60
C LEU A 6 13.16 -12.59 -11.93
N SER A 7 14.19 -13.23 -12.52
CA SER A 7 15.56 -13.21 -12.01
C SER A 7 16.34 -11.93 -12.34
N ARG A 8 15.83 -11.05 -13.20
CA ARG A 8 16.52 -9.82 -13.60
C ARG A 8 15.62 -8.58 -13.38
N SER A 9 15.45 -8.21 -12.13
CA SER A 9 15.03 -6.85 -11.80
C SER A 9 16.07 -5.85 -12.30
N ALA A 10 15.67 -4.79 -13.01
CA ALA A 10 16.56 -3.70 -13.36
C ALA A 10 17.13 -2.98 -12.12
N TRP A 11 16.51 -3.19 -10.94
CA TRP A 11 16.98 -2.67 -9.66
C TRP A 11 18.22 -3.39 -9.11
N GLY A 12 18.55 -4.62 -9.61
CA GLY A 12 19.71 -5.40 -9.15
C GLY A 12 19.71 -5.59 -7.62
N ASP A 13 20.87 -5.48 -7.01
CA ASP A 13 21.05 -5.62 -5.56
C ASP A 13 20.59 -4.38 -4.76
N ALA A 14 20.32 -3.26 -5.43
CA ALA A 14 19.86 -2.01 -4.81
C ALA A 14 18.32 -1.92 -4.68
N GLN A 15 17.65 -3.04 -4.45
CA GLN A 15 16.18 -3.10 -4.46
C GLN A 15 15.51 -2.18 -3.44
N LEU A 16 16.03 -2.18 -2.21
CA LEU A 16 15.45 -1.37 -1.14
C LEU A 16 15.73 0.13 -1.34
N TYR A 17 16.89 0.47 -1.90
CA TYR A 17 17.20 1.84 -2.31
C TYR A 17 16.16 2.38 -3.29
N TRP A 18 15.89 1.64 -4.37
CA TRP A 18 14.89 2.06 -5.37
C TRP A 18 13.46 2.04 -4.85
N ALA A 19 13.13 1.07 -3.99
CA ALA A 19 11.82 1.04 -3.33
C ALA A 19 11.61 2.26 -2.44
N THR A 20 12.64 2.68 -1.69
CA THR A 20 12.59 3.88 -0.84
C THR A 20 12.35 5.13 -1.68
N LEU A 21 13.11 5.35 -2.75
CA LEU A 21 12.93 6.50 -3.63
C LEU A 21 11.58 6.46 -4.36
N GLY A 22 11.17 5.28 -4.80
CA GLY A 22 9.88 5.07 -5.45
C GLY A 22 8.71 5.43 -4.55
N TYR A 23 8.74 4.98 -3.30
CA TYR A 23 7.69 5.30 -2.36
C TYR A 23 7.77 6.75 -1.86
N LEU A 24 8.95 7.32 -1.64
CA LEU A 24 9.11 8.73 -1.29
C LEU A 24 8.47 9.65 -2.35
N ARG A 25 8.70 9.36 -3.63
CA ARG A 25 8.06 10.08 -4.74
C ARG A 25 6.54 9.95 -4.69
N TRP A 26 6.05 8.72 -4.46
CA TRP A 26 4.61 8.45 -4.36
C TRP A 26 3.98 9.12 -3.13
N TRP A 27 4.67 9.09 -2.01
CA TRP A 27 4.27 9.76 -0.78
C TRP A 27 4.03 11.27 -1.00
N TRP A 28 4.97 11.94 -1.60
CA TRP A 28 4.83 13.37 -1.88
C TRP A 28 3.75 13.68 -2.91
N ALA A 29 3.62 12.86 -3.92
CA ALA A 29 2.63 13.08 -4.97
C ALA A 29 1.20 12.75 -4.52
N THR A 30 1.02 11.86 -3.52
CA THR A 30 -0.31 11.25 -3.30
C THR A 30 -0.63 10.93 -1.85
N ASP A 31 0.10 10.01 -1.21
CA ASP A 31 -0.33 9.40 0.04
C ASP A 31 -0.22 10.35 1.23
N GLY A 32 0.84 11.16 1.29
CA GLY A 32 1.10 12.06 2.41
C GLY A 32 -0.05 13.04 2.66
N ALA A 33 -0.41 13.81 1.64
CA ALA A 33 -1.49 14.79 1.76
C ALA A 33 -2.84 14.14 2.12
N ARG A 34 -3.15 12.96 1.55
CA ARG A 34 -4.40 12.24 1.87
C ARG A 34 -4.42 11.73 3.30
N LEU A 35 -3.30 11.19 3.76
CA LEU A 35 -3.18 10.70 5.13
C LEU A 35 -3.34 11.85 6.15
N ASP A 36 -2.76 13.01 5.85
CA ASP A 36 -2.91 14.20 6.69
C ASP A 36 -4.36 14.67 6.75
N VAL A 37 -5.08 14.66 5.63
CA VAL A 37 -6.51 14.99 5.59
C VAL A 37 -7.33 13.98 6.39
N VAL A 38 -7.13 12.67 6.20
CA VAL A 38 -7.85 11.63 6.95
C VAL A 38 -7.61 11.76 8.46
N ARG A 39 -6.37 12.06 8.85
CA ARG A 39 -6.00 12.27 10.26
C ARG A 39 -6.65 13.53 10.83
N SER A 40 -6.66 14.64 10.11
CA SER A 40 -7.22 15.90 10.56
C SER A 40 -8.74 15.85 10.74
N ILE A 41 -9.43 15.14 9.85
CA ILE A 41 -10.89 14.92 9.93
C ILE A 41 -11.23 13.85 10.98
N GLY A 42 -10.30 12.95 11.27
CA GLY A 42 -10.51 11.85 12.22
C GLY A 42 -11.27 10.67 11.64
N GLY A 43 -11.41 10.55 10.31
CA GLY A 43 -12.12 9.44 9.67
C GLY A 43 -12.17 9.53 8.14
N MET A 44 -12.83 8.54 7.53
CA MET A 44 -13.06 8.50 6.09
C MET A 44 -14.30 9.30 5.71
N THR A 45 -14.15 10.25 4.79
CA THR A 45 -15.27 10.96 4.14
C THR A 45 -15.50 10.43 2.73
N VAL A 46 -16.66 10.72 2.14
CA VAL A 46 -16.99 10.31 0.76
C VAL A 46 -16.00 10.90 -0.25
N GLY A 47 -15.63 12.18 -0.10
CA GLY A 47 -14.63 12.81 -0.96
C GLY A 47 -13.27 12.13 -0.88
N MET A 48 -12.78 11.80 0.34
CA MET A 48 -11.51 11.11 0.54
C MET A 48 -11.57 9.67 0.02
N LEU A 49 -12.67 8.93 0.28
CA LEU A 49 -12.89 7.60 -0.25
C LEU A 49 -12.76 7.58 -1.79
N ARG A 50 -13.41 8.53 -2.47
CA ARG A 50 -13.34 8.65 -3.94
C ARG A 50 -11.94 8.99 -4.42
N SER A 51 -11.27 9.94 -3.77
CA SER A 51 -9.88 10.32 -4.10
C SER A 51 -8.93 9.13 -4.01
N ILE A 52 -9.00 8.36 -2.92
CA ILE A 52 -8.21 7.13 -2.75
C ILE A 52 -8.61 6.09 -3.79
N ALA A 53 -9.91 5.87 -4.01
CA ALA A 53 -10.40 4.87 -4.96
C ALA A 53 -9.95 5.14 -6.40
N LEU A 54 -9.93 6.40 -6.83
CA LEU A 54 -9.41 6.81 -8.14
C LEU A 54 -7.90 6.59 -8.23
N GLN A 55 -7.15 7.06 -7.25
CA GLN A 55 -5.69 6.96 -7.23
C GLN A 55 -5.19 5.51 -7.25
N TYR A 56 -5.89 4.63 -6.56
CA TYR A 56 -5.54 3.22 -6.47
C TYR A 56 -6.26 2.32 -7.47
N ASN A 57 -7.02 2.90 -8.43
CA ASN A 57 -7.78 2.17 -9.45
C ASN A 57 -8.77 1.14 -8.88
N VAL A 58 -9.37 1.44 -7.73
CA VAL A 58 -10.38 0.56 -7.10
C VAL A 58 -11.81 1.12 -7.18
N SER A 59 -12.02 2.26 -7.83
CA SER A 59 -13.31 2.94 -7.95
C SER A 59 -14.40 2.07 -8.61
N ARG A 60 -14.02 1.21 -9.57
CA ARG A 60 -14.95 0.31 -10.28
C ARG A 60 -15.59 -0.76 -9.41
N LEU A 61 -15.07 -0.94 -8.20
CA LEU A 61 -15.55 -1.96 -7.25
C LEU A 61 -16.66 -1.43 -6.34
N ILE A 62 -16.85 -0.11 -6.29
CA ILE A 62 -17.86 0.56 -5.45
C ILE A 62 -19.08 0.86 -6.33
N LEU A 63 -20.25 0.35 -5.94
CA LEU A 63 -21.48 0.60 -6.67
C LEU A 63 -21.83 2.09 -6.57
N GLY A 64 -22.24 2.69 -7.70
CA GLY A 64 -22.59 4.11 -7.77
C GLY A 64 -21.44 5.04 -8.17
N SER A 65 -20.17 4.65 -7.95
CA SER A 65 -19.02 5.51 -8.24
C SER A 65 -18.72 5.69 -9.74
N THR A 66 -19.35 4.87 -10.61
CA THR A 66 -19.02 4.81 -12.05
C THR A 66 -19.61 5.94 -12.88
N LYS A 67 -20.54 6.75 -12.35
CA LYS A 67 -21.22 7.79 -13.12
C LYS A 67 -20.57 9.18 -13.03
N SER A 68 -19.72 9.44 -12.05
CA SER A 68 -19.04 10.72 -11.93
C SER A 68 -17.54 10.56 -12.21
N LYS A 69 -17.12 10.88 -13.43
CA LYS A 69 -15.70 11.10 -13.78
C LYS A 69 -15.21 12.49 -13.34
N VAL A 70 -16.06 13.27 -12.74
CA VAL A 70 -15.76 14.64 -12.32
C VAL A 70 -15.18 14.55 -10.91
N VAL A 71 -13.92 14.93 -10.76
CA VAL A 71 -13.36 15.27 -9.46
C VAL A 71 -14.12 16.51 -9.00
N PRO A 72 -14.83 16.48 -7.85
CA PRO A 72 -15.49 17.68 -7.35
C PRO A 72 -14.45 18.80 -7.19
N GLU A 73 -14.76 19.99 -7.66
CA GLU A 73 -13.97 21.18 -7.31
C GLU A 73 -13.98 21.37 -5.78
N GLN A 74 -12.91 21.94 -5.23
CA GLN A 74 -12.79 22.18 -3.80
C GLN A 74 -14.01 22.95 -3.31
N GLY A 75 -14.85 22.30 -2.49
CA GLY A 75 -16.02 22.93 -1.85
C GLY A 75 -17.39 22.33 -2.20
N GLU A 76 -17.51 21.47 -3.21
CA GLU A 76 -18.74 20.74 -3.45
C GLU A 76 -18.75 19.43 -2.63
N GLU A 77 -19.59 19.36 -1.61
CA GLU A 77 -19.99 18.09 -1.00
C GLU A 77 -20.70 17.28 -2.11
N PRO A 78 -20.15 16.12 -2.52
CA PRO A 78 -20.87 15.29 -3.48
C PRO A 78 -22.00 14.59 -2.72
N ASN A 79 -23.09 15.31 -2.56
CA ASN A 79 -24.35 14.74 -2.08
C ASN A 79 -24.81 13.67 -3.06
N ASP A 80 -25.29 12.57 -2.53
CA ASP A 80 -26.07 11.49 -3.14
C ASP A 80 -25.34 10.28 -3.73
N ASP A 81 -24.25 9.79 -3.09
CA ASP A 81 -23.86 8.39 -3.29
C ASP A 81 -24.12 7.58 -2.00
N PRO A 82 -25.34 7.01 -1.83
CA PRO A 82 -25.68 6.26 -0.63
C PRO A 82 -24.75 5.07 -0.37
N SER A 83 -24.12 4.53 -1.43
CA SER A 83 -23.18 3.43 -1.31
C SER A 83 -21.85 3.89 -0.75
N ALA A 84 -21.33 5.02 -1.21
CA ALA A 84 -20.11 5.60 -0.69
C ALA A 84 -20.27 6.05 0.78
N THR A 85 -21.40 6.67 1.10
CA THR A 85 -21.73 7.08 2.48
C THR A 85 -21.81 5.87 3.41
N ARG A 86 -22.50 4.79 3.00
CA ARG A 86 -22.55 3.53 3.77
C ARG A 86 -21.16 2.90 3.94
N LEU A 87 -20.34 2.90 2.87
CA LEU A 87 -18.98 2.38 2.95
C LEU A 87 -18.14 3.18 3.96
N CYS A 88 -18.21 4.51 3.93
CA CYS A 88 -17.52 5.35 4.93
C CYS A 88 -17.95 5.02 6.36
N ALA A 89 -19.26 4.84 6.60
CA ALA A 89 -19.78 4.46 7.91
C ALA A 89 -19.22 3.12 8.39
N ILE A 90 -19.21 2.10 7.50
CA ILE A 90 -18.65 0.76 7.82
C ILE A 90 -17.15 0.86 8.16
N LEU A 91 -16.37 1.58 7.35
CA LEU A 91 -14.92 1.73 7.55
C LEU A 91 -14.61 2.47 8.86
N ASN A 92 -15.32 3.55 9.15
CA ASN A 92 -15.14 4.35 10.36
C ASN A 92 -15.56 3.55 11.62
N ALA A 93 -16.61 2.75 11.55
CA ALA A 93 -17.01 1.86 12.63
C ALA A 93 -15.96 0.77 12.90
N ALA A 94 -15.40 0.17 11.84
CA ALA A 94 -14.35 -0.83 11.97
C ALA A 94 -13.07 -0.27 12.59
N ARG A 95 -12.74 1.00 12.31
CA ARG A 95 -11.59 1.69 12.89
C ARG A 95 -11.61 1.73 14.41
N ALA A 96 -12.79 1.93 15.01
CA ALA A 96 -12.94 2.04 16.47
C ALA A 96 -12.47 0.78 17.23
N ASN A 97 -12.49 -0.39 16.57
CA ASN A 97 -12.09 -1.67 17.13
C ASN A 97 -10.96 -2.32 16.30
N TRP A 98 -10.06 -1.51 15.71
CA TRP A 98 -9.04 -2.00 14.82
C TRP A 98 -8.02 -2.87 15.57
N PRO A 99 -7.80 -4.13 15.15
CA PRO A 99 -6.93 -5.05 15.86
C PRO A 99 -5.45 -4.64 15.86
N PRO A 100 -4.64 -5.11 16.84
CA PRO A 100 -3.23 -4.72 16.94
C PRO A 100 -2.32 -5.46 15.96
N ASN A 101 -2.64 -6.69 15.53
CA ASN A 101 -1.78 -7.52 14.68
C ASN A 101 -2.35 -7.74 13.27
N MET A 102 -1.47 -8.05 12.32
CA MET A 102 -1.84 -8.20 10.91
C MET A 102 -2.86 -9.30 10.62
N PRO A 103 -2.75 -10.54 11.15
CA PRO A 103 -3.74 -11.58 10.88
C PRO A 103 -5.14 -11.22 11.34
N GLU A 104 -5.27 -10.58 12.50
CA GLU A 104 -6.58 -10.11 13.00
C GLU A 104 -7.11 -8.95 12.16
N ARG A 105 -6.26 -8.01 11.73
CA ARG A 105 -6.62 -6.95 10.79
C ARG A 105 -7.12 -7.51 9.45
N ALA A 106 -6.50 -8.57 8.97
CA ALA A 106 -6.97 -9.26 7.77
C ALA A 106 -8.38 -9.85 7.96
N ARG A 107 -8.65 -10.46 9.13
CA ARG A 107 -10.01 -10.95 9.48
C ARG A 107 -11.00 -9.79 9.57
N ALA A 108 -10.64 -8.70 10.24
CA ALA A 108 -11.48 -7.49 10.29
C ALA A 108 -11.79 -6.94 8.88
N CYS A 109 -10.84 -7.01 7.94
CA CYS A 109 -11.13 -6.70 6.54
C CYS A 109 -12.13 -7.65 5.90
N LEU A 110 -12.15 -8.94 6.25
CA LEU A 110 -13.20 -9.87 5.80
C LEU A 110 -14.56 -9.47 6.33
N ASP A 111 -14.65 -9.12 7.61
CA ASP A 111 -15.90 -8.66 8.23
C ASP A 111 -16.44 -7.39 7.55
N ILE A 112 -15.55 -6.43 7.24
CA ILE A 112 -15.89 -5.24 6.44
C ILE A 112 -16.43 -5.64 5.06
N MET A 113 -15.81 -6.60 4.38
CA MET A 113 -16.27 -7.05 3.06
C MET A 113 -17.64 -7.73 3.13
N ASP A 114 -17.89 -8.53 4.17
CA ASP A 114 -19.20 -9.18 4.38
C ASP A 114 -20.27 -8.14 4.68
N GLU A 115 -19.95 -7.16 5.51
CA GLU A 115 -20.86 -6.06 5.82
C GLU A 115 -21.16 -5.20 4.59
N THR A 116 -20.17 -4.90 3.74
CA THR A 116 -20.40 -4.16 2.49
C THR A 116 -21.30 -4.90 1.51
N LYS A 117 -21.22 -6.23 1.47
CA LYS A 117 -22.14 -7.06 0.67
C LYS A 117 -23.55 -7.07 1.27
N ARG A 118 -23.65 -7.26 2.59
CA ARG A 118 -24.94 -7.30 3.32
C ARG A 118 -25.71 -5.99 3.14
N GLN A 119 -25.01 -4.85 3.12
CA GLN A 119 -25.61 -3.52 2.91
C GLN A 119 -25.80 -3.15 1.43
N GLY A 120 -25.48 -4.04 0.48
CA GLY A 120 -25.62 -3.79 -0.95
C GLY A 120 -24.66 -2.74 -1.49
N VAL A 121 -23.56 -2.45 -0.79
CA VAL A 121 -22.51 -1.51 -1.23
C VAL A 121 -21.65 -2.11 -2.34
N ALA A 122 -21.39 -3.41 -2.27
CA ALA A 122 -20.58 -4.14 -3.23
C ALA A 122 -21.18 -5.51 -3.56
N LYS A 123 -21.03 -5.92 -4.84
CA LYS A 123 -21.44 -7.27 -5.30
C LYS A 123 -20.33 -8.31 -5.18
N LYS A 124 -19.08 -7.86 -5.08
CA LYS A 124 -17.87 -8.71 -5.07
C LYS A 124 -17.03 -8.42 -3.85
N ASP A 125 -16.11 -9.32 -3.55
CA ASP A 125 -15.09 -9.09 -2.51
C ASP A 125 -14.21 -7.91 -2.87
N LEU A 126 -14.09 -6.95 -1.95
CA LEU A 126 -13.32 -5.72 -2.09
C LEU A 126 -11.93 -5.82 -1.41
N ALA A 127 -11.30 -7.00 -1.35
CA ALA A 127 -10.09 -7.22 -0.56
C ALA A 127 -9.02 -6.13 -0.74
N SER A 128 -8.64 -5.85 -2.00
CA SER A 128 -7.63 -4.82 -2.29
C SER A 128 -8.12 -3.39 -2.00
N ALA A 129 -9.41 -3.10 -2.15
CA ALA A 129 -9.97 -1.79 -1.83
C ALA A 129 -10.08 -1.58 -0.31
N THR A 130 -10.63 -2.56 0.40
CA THR A 130 -10.80 -2.51 1.86
C THR A 130 -9.47 -2.30 2.56
N THR A 131 -8.43 -3.07 2.19
CA THR A 131 -7.11 -2.93 2.80
C THR A 131 -6.47 -1.57 2.53
N LYS A 132 -6.71 -0.95 1.35
CA LYS A 132 -6.24 0.39 1.04
C LYS A 132 -6.96 1.44 1.87
N PHE A 133 -8.29 1.39 1.96
CA PHE A 133 -9.05 2.34 2.78
C PHE A 133 -8.68 2.25 4.26
N MET A 134 -8.58 1.03 4.80
CA MET A 134 -8.17 0.82 6.19
C MET A 134 -6.73 1.25 6.45
N TRP A 135 -5.83 1.15 5.46
CA TRP A 135 -4.48 1.66 5.60
C TRP A 135 -4.46 3.20 5.78
N PHE A 136 -5.32 3.94 5.08
CA PHE A 136 -5.42 5.39 5.30
C PHE A 136 -6.01 5.75 6.65
N LEU A 137 -6.87 4.91 7.21
CA LEU A 137 -7.45 5.11 8.55
C LEU A 137 -6.47 4.73 9.66
N GLU A 138 -5.73 3.64 9.49
CA GLU A 138 -4.82 3.07 10.50
C GLU A 138 -3.54 2.53 9.83
N PRO A 139 -2.57 3.41 9.49
CA PRO A 139 -1.39 3.05 8.69
C PRO A 139 -0.31 2.30 9.47
N SER A 140 -0.35 2.31 10.82
CA SER A 140 0.70 1.75 11.66
C SER A 140 0.73 0.23 11.58
N ASP A 141 1.92 -0.36 11.42
CA ASP A 141 2.14 -1.81 11.40
C ASP A 141 1.27 -2.58 10.39
N TRP A 142 0.99 -1.94 9.26
CA TRP A 142 0.05 -2.42 8.26
C TRP A 142 0.51 -2.08 6.85
N THR A 143 0.15 -2.90 5.87
CA THR A 143 0.34 -2.59 4.45
C THR A 143 -0.88 -3.01 3.64
N VAL A 144 -0.93 -2.63 2.36
CA VAL A 144 -2.08 -2.92 1.51
C VAL A 144 -1.93 -4.30 0.84
N PHE A 145 -3.06 -4.99 0.63
CA PHE A 145 -3.08 -6.20 -0.19
C PHE A 145 -3.13 -5.82 -1.67
N ASP A 146 -2.03 -6.06 -2.36
CA ASP A 146 -1.90 -5.82 -3.80
C ASP A 146 -1.45 -7.08 -4.54
N ARG A 147 -1.90 -7.23 -5.79
CA ARG A 147 -1.54 -8.38 -6.61
C ARG A 147 -0.02 -8.54 -6.74
N PHE A 148 0.69 -7.45 -7.01
CA PHE A 148 2.13 -7.50 -7.24
C PHE A 148 2.89 -7.74 -5.94
N ALA A 149 2.46 -7.17 -4.81
CA ALA A 149 3.06 -7.46 -3.52
C ALA A 149 2.91 -8.94 -3.14
N LYS A 150 1.72 -9.50 -3.38
CA LYS A 150 1.46 -10.94 -3.23
C LYS A 150 2.39 -11.79 -4.10
N ASP A 151 2.50 -11.46 -5.40
CA ASP A 151 3.36 -12.18 -6.33
C ASP A 151 4.84 -12.06 -5.92
N GLY A 152 5.26 -10.92 -5.37
CA GLY A 152 6.60 -10.69 -4.79
C GLY A 152 6.92 -11.52 -3.56
N LEU A 153 5.91 -11.98 -2.82
CA LEU A 153 6.05 -12.96 -1.74
C LEU A 153 6.11 -14.42 -2.23
N GLY A 154 5.91 -14.66 -3.52
CA GLY A 154 5.94 -15.99 -4.10
C GLY A 154 4.61 -16.76 -4.06
N PHE A 155 3.50 -16.08 -3.82
CA PHE A 155 2.19 -16.73 -3.89
C PHE A 155 1.81 -17.08 -5.32
N LYS A 156 1.75 -18.39 -5.63
CA LYS A 156 1.42 -18.91 -6.96
C LYS A 156 0.06 -19.61 -7.04
N THR A 157 -0.66 -19.71 -5.94
CA THR A 157 -1.85 -20.57 -5.85
C THR A 157 -3.12 -19.86 -6.32
N PRO A 158 -3.99 -20.52 -7.12
CA PRO A 158 -5.30 -20.01 -7.51
C PRO A 158 -6.32 -20.25 -6.39
N VAL A 159 -6.20 -19.54 -5.28
CA VAL A 159 -7.14 -19.58 -4.16
C VAL A 159 -8.06 -18.37 -4.26
N LYS A 160 -9.24 -18.43 -3.63
CA LYS A 160 -10.17 -17.30 -3.57
C LYS A 160 -9.47 -16.06 -3.00
N ALA A 161 -9.87 -14.87 -3.43
CA ALA A 161 -9.23 -13.60 -3.03
C ALA A 161 -9.19 -13.40 -1.50
N ARG A 162 -10.21 -13.88 -0.78
CA ARG A 162 -10.29 -13.84 0.68
C ARG A 162 -9.17 -14.64 1.34
N ASP A 163 -9.02 -15.92 0.92
CA ASP A 163 -8.02 -16.82 1.47
C ASP A 163 -6.59 -16.35 1.11
N GLN A 164 -6.41 -15.79 -0.10
CA GLN A 164 -5.15 -15.17 -0.50
C GLN A 164 -4.78 -13.99 0.38
N MET A 165 -5.75 -13.15 0.77
CA MET A 165 -5.52 -12.02 1.64
C MET A 165 -5.10 -12.47 3.03
N LEU A 166 -5.80 -13.45 3.63
CA LEU A 166 -5.41 -14.01 4.93
C LEU A 166 -4.00 -14.59 4.87
N ALA A 167 -3.72 -15.48 3.92
CA ALA A 167 -2.42 -16.12 3.77
C ALA A 167 -1.29 -15.08 3.49
N PHE A 168 -1.58 -13.99 2.80
CA PHE A 168 -0.64 -12.90 2.57
C PHE A 168 -0.21 -12.26 3.90
N TYR A 169 -1.16 -11.87 4.75
CA TYR A 169 -0.85 -11.22 6.02
C TYR A 169 -0.25 -12.18 7.05
N GLU A 170 -0.68 -13.42 7.09
CA GLU A 170 -0.06 -14.47 7.90
C GLU A 170 1.40 -14.71 7.50
N THR A 171 1.68 -14.68 6.18
CA THR A 171 3.06 -14.82 5.67
C THR A 171 3.92 -13.58 6.02
N LEU A 172 3.37 -12.37 5.92
CA LEU A 172 4.08 -11.17 6.32
C LEU A 172 4.42 -11.19 7.81
N GLU A 173 3.48 -11.57 8.65
CA GLU A 173 3.69 -11.71 10.10
C GLU A 173 4.77 -12.76 10.41
N ALA A 174 4.67 -13.94 9.81
CA ALA A 174 5.63 -15.03 10.00
C ALA A 174 7.06 -14.68 9.51
N ARG A 175 7.17 -13.72 8.59
CA ARG A 175 8.47 -13.19 8.10
C ARG A 175 8.95 -11.96 8.87
N GLY A 176 8.32 -11.60 9.97
CA GLY A 176 8.74 -10.49 10.80
C GLY A 176 8.56 -9.11 10.16
N PHE A 177 7.60 -8.96 9.24
CA PHE A 177 7.36 -7.70 8.51
C PHE A 177 7.17 -6.51 9.44
N VAL A 178 6.39 -6.67 10.52
CA VAL A 178 6.11 -5.59 11.48
C VAL A 178 7.37 -5.18 12.23
N ALA A 179 8.15 -6.15 12.72
CA ALA A 179 9.41 -5.86 13.42
C ALA A 179 10.38 -5.10 12.51
N LEU A 180 10.57 -5.58 11.29
CA LEU A 180 11.41 -4.93 10.29
C LEU A 180 10.91 -3.51 9.94
N ALA A 181 9.60 -3.34 9.75
CA ALA A 181 9.03 -2.02 9.47
C ALA A 181 9.26 -1.03 10.63
N ARG A 182 9.16 -1.48 11.87
CA ARG A 182 9.42 -0.66 13.06
C ARG A 182 10.89 -0.26 13.17
N GLU A 183 11.83 -1.19 12.92
CA GLU A 183 13.27 -0.89 12.90
C GLU A 183 13.61 0.12 11.78
N MET A 184 13.06 -0.06 10.59
CA MET A 184 13.22 0.89 9.49
C MET A 184 12.62 2.25 9.84
N GLN A 185 11.45 2.28 10.50
CA GLN A 185 10.78 3.52 10.90
C GLN A 185 11.66 4.34 11.84
N GLN A 186 12.38 3.70 12.77
CA GLN A 186 13.32 4.39 13.66
C GLN A 186 14.45 5.11 12.89
N GLN A 187 14.89 4.59 11.75
CA GLN A 187 15.85 5.27 10.89
C GLN A 187 15.22 6.42 10.11
N ILE A 188 14.01 6.20 9.59
CA ILE A 188 13.25 7.23 8.87
C ILE A 188 12.96 8.41 9.78
N ASP A 189 12.57 8.19 11.03
CA ASP A 189 12.22 9.23 11.99
C ASP A 189 13.41 10.12 12.40
N LYS A 190 14.64 9.63 12.20
CA LYS A 190 15.88 10.42 12.37
C LYS A 190 16.21 11.29 11.14
N SER A 191 15.51 11.09 10.03
CA SER A 191 15.70 11.81 8.77
C SER A 191 14.70 12.98 8.64
N PRO A 192 14.89 13.90 7.68
CA PRO A 192 13.90 14.91 7.36
C PRO A 192 12.54 14.36 6.86
N PHE A 193 12.47 13.06 6.55
CA PHE A 193 11.28 12.38 6.02
C PHE A 193 10.48 11.65 7.09
N ARG A 194 10.58 12.08 8.34
CA ARG A 194 9.74 11.54 9.42
C ARG A 194 8.25 11.59 9.02
N GLY A 195 7.55 10.52 9.30
CA GLY A 195 6.16 10.32 8.87
C GLY A 195 6.01 9.54 7.57
N LEU A 196 7.10 9.30 6.80
CA LEU A 196 7.11 8.37 5.68
C LEU A 196 6.96 6.92 6.22
N PRO A 197 5.90 6.18 5.87
CA PRO A 197 5.67 4.86 6.46
C PRO A 197 6.64 3.80 5.93
N ALA A 198 7.46 3.23 6.79
CA ALA A 198 8.39 2.14 6.46
C ALA A 198 7.68 0.91 5.85
N ALA A 199 6.52 0.56 6.38
CA ALA A 199 5.71 -0.55 5.87
C ALA A 199 5.36 -0.40 4.38
N ARG A 200 5.17 0.83 3.90
CA ARG A 200 4.88 1.09 2.48
C ARG A 200 6.13 1.06 1.60
N ILE A 201 7.30 1.33 2.15
CA ILE A 201 8.58 1.09 1.45
C ILE A 201 8.76 -0.41 1.23
N LEU A 202 8.52 -1.22 2.26
CA LEU A 202 8.57 -2.68 2.15
C LEU A 202 7.53 -3.24 1.17
N ASP A 203 6.32 -2.69 1.17
CA ASP A 203 5.29 -3.02 0.20
C ASP A 203 5.73 -2.69 -1.24
N THR A 204 6.34 -1.52 -1.44
CA THR A 204 6.90 -1.12 -2.75
C THR A 204 7.99 -2.08 -3.21
N LEU A 205 8.83 -2.55 -2.29
CA LEU A 205 9.82 -3.59 -2.56
C LEU A 205 9.17 -4.91 -3.01
N LEU A 206 8.12 -5.35 -2.30
CA LEU A 206 7.37 -6.56 -2.68
C LEU A 206 6.70 -6.40 -4.04
N MET A 207 6.08 -5.25 -4.31
CA MET A 207 5.48 -4.96 -5.62
C MET A 207 6.52 -5.03 -6.74
N ALA A 208 7.72 -4.50 -6.52
CA ALA A 208 8.81 -4.55 -7.48
C ALA A 208 9.27 -5.99 -7.75
N ARG A 209 9.41 -6.81 -6.71
CA ARG A 209 9.70 -8.25 -6.83
C ARG A 209 8.59 -9.01 -7.58
N GLY A 210 7.35 -8.57 -7.46
CA GLY A 210 6.21 -9.08 -8.22
C GLY A 210 6.10 -8.53 -9.65
N GLY A 211 7.09 -7.76 -10.11
CA GLY A 211 7.21 -7.28 -11.49
C GLY A 211 6.60 -5.91 -11.74
N ARG A 212 6.30 -5.11 -10.71
CA ARG A 212 5.75 -3.76 -10.89
C ARG A 212 6.78 -2.69 -10.57
N GLY A 213 7.12 -1.86 -11.57
CA GLY A 213 7.92 -0.66 -11.36
C GLY A 213 9.41 -0.92 -11.10
N ASN A 214 9.93 -2.09 -11.49
CA ASN A 214 11.33 -2.48 -11.34
C ASN A 214 12.12 -2.49 -12.65
N ASP A 215 11.62 -1.80 -13.66
CA ASP A 215 12.20 -1.67 -14.99
C ASP A 215 13.09 -0.42 -15.12
N CYS A 216 13.79 -0.31 -16.26
CA CYS A 216 14.65 0.84 -16.56
C CYS A 216 13.88 2.17 -16.61
N ALA A 217 12.62 2.16 -17.04
CA ALA A 217 11.79 3.36 -17.08
C ALA A 217 11.49 3.87 -15.67
N SER A 218 11.24 2.96 -14.73
CA SER A 218 11.05 3.30 -13.31
C SER A 218 12.32 3.91 -12.70
N ILE A 219 13.50 3.35 -12.99
CA ILE A 219 14.79 3.94 -12.56
C ILE A 219 14.96 5.35 -13.13
N ALA A 220 14.72 5.55 -14.43
CA ALA A 220 14.80 6.85 -15.05
C ALA A 220 13.86 7.87 -14.40
N MET A 221 12.63 7.45 -14.09
CA MET A 221 11.64 8.26 -13.39
C MET A 221 12.09 8.64 -11.96
N HIS A 222 12.70 7.72 -11.22
CA HIS A 222 13.22 8.01 -9.86
C HIS A 222 14.43 8.95 -9.92
N ARG A 223 15.32 8.78 -10.91
CA ARG A 223 16.43 9.70 -11.13
C ARG A 223 15.94 11.10 -11.51
N GLY A 224 14.96 11.20 -12.42
CA GLY A 224 14.34 12.48 -12.78
C GLY A 224 13.68 13.17 -11.59
N PHE A 225 13.01 12.41 -10.74
CA PHE A 225 12.45 12.92 -9.49
C PHE A 225 13.55 13.49 -8.57
N LEU A 226 14.64 12.76 -8.32
CA LEU A 226 15.76 13.24 -7.52
C LEU A 226 16.38 14.50 -8.11
N ALA A 227 16.58 14.54 -9.44
CA ALA A 227 17.17 15.70 -10.11
C ALA A 227 16.31 16.97 -10.01
N ALA A 228 14.99 16.81 -9.86
CA ALA A 228 14.06 17.92 -9.69
C ALA A 228 13.99 18.46 -8.25
N LEU A 229 14.59 17.77 -7.26
CA LEU A 229 14.59 18.21 -5.88
C LEU A 229 15.65 19.28 -5.62
N PRO A 230 15.43 20.19 -4.66
CA PRO A 230 16.48 21.01 -4.08
C PRO A 230 17.64 20.13 -3.59
N GLU A 231 18.87 20.61 -3.70
CA GLU A 231 20.08 19.84 -3.41
C GLU A 231 20.04 19.20 -2.01
N THR A 232 19.76 19.97 -0.98
CA THR A 232 19.67 19.48 0.41
C THR A 232 18.63 18.37 0.59
N THR A 233 17.49 18.49 -0.10
CA THR A 233 16.42 17.48 -0.04
C THR A 233 16.80 16.22 -0.82
N ARG A 234 17.46 16.39 -1.97
CA ARG A 234 17.99 15.28 -2.77
C ARG A 234 19.04 14.50 -2.01
N ASP A 235 19.97 15.19 -1.34
CA ASP A 235 21.03 14.56 -0.55
C ASP A 235 20.45 13.81 0.64
N ALA A 236 19.48 14.40 1.33
CA ALA A 236 18.75 13.72 2.39
C ALA A 236 18.00 12.46 1.91
N ALA A 237 17.32 12.53 0.75
CA ALA A 237 16.61 11.40 0.16
C ALA A 237 17.57 10.26 -0.23
N THR A 238 18.69 10.63 -0.84
CA THR A 238 19.75 9.68 -1.23
C THR A 238 20.38 9.03 0.00
N THR A 239 20.67 9.83 1.03
CA THR A 239 21.23 9.33 2.30
C THR A 239 20.27 8.37 2.97
N LEU A 240 18.98 8.69 3.07
CA LEU A 240 17.98 7.79 3.65
C LEU A 240 17.92 6.47 2.86
N ALA A 241 17.79 6.54 1.54
CA ALA A 241 17.68 5.34 0.70
C ALA A 241 18.94 4.46 0.80
N THR A 242 20.13 5.06 0.85
CA THR A 242 21.41 4.36 1.04
C THR A 242 21.48 3.71 2.42
N THR A 243 21.11 4.44 3.47
CA THR A 243 21.11 3.92 4.86
C THR A 243 20.20 2.71 4.98
N LEU A 244 18.98 2.79 4.47
CA LEU A 244 18.03 1.67 4.50
C LEU A 244 18.54 0.47 3.68
N GLN A 245 19.14 0.72 2.51
CA GLN A 245 19.71 -0.35 1.68
C GLN A 245 20.86 -1.06 2.41
N LEU A 246 21.78 -0.32 3.01
CA LEU A 246 22.92 -0.89 3.73
C LEU A 246 22.52 -1.65 5.00
N SER A 247 21.56 -1.11 5.75
CA SER A 247 21.10 -1.69 7.02
C SER A 247 20.19 -2.89 6.84
N PHE A 248 19.34 -2.89 5.81
CA PHE A 248 18.22 -3.84 5.66
C PHE A 248 18.14 -4.51 4.28
N GLY A 249 18.98 -4.13 3.30
CA GLY A 249 18.86 -4.59 1.91
C GLY A 249 19.20 -6.07 1.70
N HIS A 250 19.93 -6.67 2.62
CA HIS A 250 20.31 -8.08 2.54
C HIS A 250 19.17 -8.96 3.10
N ASP A 251 18.65 -9.83 2.28
CA ASP A 251 17.64 -10.87 2.65
C ASP A 251 16.26 -10.41 3.13
N VAL A 252 15.94 -9.11 2.98
CA VAL A 252 14.65 -8.55 3.36
C VAL A 252 13.50 -9.31 2.69
N LEU A 253 12.67 -9.99 3.48
CA LEU A 253 11.43 -10.66 3.04
C LEU A 253 11.63 -11.62 1.83
N LYS A 254 12.81 -12.20 1.64
CA LYS A 254 13.03 -13.19 0.58
C LYS A 254 12.12 -14.41 0.75
N PRO A 255 11.59 -14.99 -0.34
CA PRO A 255 10.90 -16.27 -0.26
C PRO A 255 11.83 -17.32 0.32
N ASP A 256 11.31 -18.17 1.22
CA ASP A 256 12.06 -19.35 1.67
C ASP A 256 12.43 -20.22 0.46
N ALA A 257 13.71 -20.37 0.20
CA ALA A 257 14.22 -21.21 -0.87
C ALA A 257 13.75 -22.67 -0.78
N ARG A 258 13.34 -23.11 0.42
CA ARG A 258 12.89 -24.49 0.69
C ARG A 258 11.45 -24.78 0.28
N LYS A 259 10.59 -23.76 0.01
CA LYS A 259 9.17 -23.94 -0.36
C LYS A 259 8.89 -23.82 -1.86
N THR A 260 9.90 -23.61 -2.69
CA THR A 260 9.74 -23.48 -4.15
C THR A 260 10.00 -24.79 -4.91
N ALA A 261 10.25 -25.89 -4.20
CA ALA A 261 10.62 -27.21 -4.76
C ALA A 261 9.51 -28.27 -4.65
N THR A 262 8.23 -27.87 -4.62
CA THR A 262 7.09 -28.79 -4.69
C THR A 262 6.10 -28.40 -5.78
#